data_34e530dd574bc61cd54185f70bb993e6
#
_entry.id   34e530dd574bc61cd54185f70bb993e6
#
_cell.length_a   1.000
_cell.length_b   1.000
_cell.length_c   1.000
_cell.angle_alpha   90.00
_cell.angle_beta   90.00
_cell.angle_gamma   90.00
#
_symmetry.space_group_name_H-M   'P 1'
#
loop_
_entity.id
_entity.type
_entity.pdbx_description
1 polymer ?
#
loop_
_entity_poly.entity_id
_entity_poly.type
_entity_poly.pdbx_seq_one_letter_code
_entity_poly.pdbx_strand_id
1 'polypeptide(L)'
;MLAPESKLLRGLVEGTEYEAPVMELVEAAKKVTAVQRAQGDHEKHGAFTGRYVVNPINGEKVPVWVGDYIVADYGTGAVMAVPCGDQRDFEFARKYDLPIIPIILSEDDPLYPQLKDEQGRVVTTVDWPEAYAAEGVLVQSGPTRA
;
A
#
# COMPACT_ATOMS: atom_id res chain seq x y z
N MET A 1 0.90 -4.77 -2.87
CA MET A 1 -0.47 -5.36 -2.78
C MET A 1 -0.67 -6.40 -3.87
N LEU A 2 -1.36 -7.48 -3.55
CA LEU A 2 -1.74 -8.52 -4.52
C LEU A 2 -3.27 -8.59 -4.62
N ALA A 3 -3.75 -8.88 -5.82
CA ALA A 3 -5.16 -9.19 -6.03
C ALA A 3 -5.49 -10.58 -5.46
N PRO A 4 -6.74 -10.82 -5.00
CA PRO A 4 -7.16 -12.13 -4.49
C PRO A 4 -7.03 -13.27 -5.52
N GLU A 5 -7.07 -12.95 -6.81
CA GLU A 5 -6.89 -13.89 -7.91
C GLU A 5 -5.43 -14.17 -8.27
N SER A 6 -4.49 -13.51 -7.61
CA SER A 6 -3.06 -13.66 -7.94
C SER A 6 -2.60 -15.10 -7.70
N LYS A 7 -2.01 -15.69 -8.74
CA LYS A 7 -1.45 -17.05 -8.69
C LYS A 7 -0.27 -17.17 -7.72
N LEU A 8 0.32 -16.05 -7.32
CA LEU A 8 1.46 -16.03 -6.41
C LEU A 8 1.05 -16.32 -4.96
N LEU A 9 -0.21 -16.03 -4.57
CA LEU A 9 -0.65 -16.08 -3.18
C LEU A 9 -0.42 -17.45 -2.54
N ARG A 10 -0.82 -18.52 -3.20
CA ARG A 10 -0.66 -19.87 -2.64
C ARG A 10 0.80 -20.17 -2.32
N GLY A 11 1.72 -19.92 -3.24
CA GLY A 11 3.16 -20.17 -3.03
C GLY A 11 3.80 -19.28 -1.97
N LEU A 12 3.19 -18.13 -1.66
CA LEU A 12 3.68 -17.23 -0.61
C LEU A 12 3.27 -17.65 0.80
N VAL A 13 2.08 -18.24 0.95
CA VAL A 13 1.47 -18.49 2.28
C VAL A 13 1.35 -19.97 2.64
N GLU A 14 1.48 -20.89 1.69
CA GLU A 14 1.31 -22.33 1.89
C GLU A 14 2.18 -22.85 3.07
N GLY A 15 1.54 -23.55 4.01
CA GLY A 15 2.18 -24.09 5.20
C GLY A 15 2.58 -23.05 6.26
N THR A 16 2.14 -21.81 6.14
CA THR A 16 2.39 -20.75 7.12
C THR A 16 1.14 -20.40 7.93
N GLU A 17 1.29 -19.70 9.04
CA GLU A 17 0.18 -19.16 9.84
C GLU A 17 -0.69 -18.15 9.07
N TYR A 18 -0.17 -17.58 7.97
CA TYR A 18 -0.86 -16.60 7.13
C TYR A 18 -1.75 -17.24 6.06
N GLU A 19 -1.66 -18.56 5.87
CA GLU A 19 -2.43 -19.26 4.83
C GLU A 19 -3.95 -19.14 5.07
N ALA A 20 -4.40 -19.45 6.29
CA ALA A 20 -5.83 -19.45 6.60
C ALA A 20 -6.48 -18.07 6.40
N PRO A 21 -5.99 -16.96 6.99
CA PRO A 21 -6.59 -15.64 6.78
C PRO A 21 -6.51 -15.15 5.32
N VAL A 22 -5.44 -15.46 4.60
CA VAL A 22 -5.33 -15.09 3.17
C VAL A 22 -6.33 -15.88 2.33
N MET A 23 -6.46 -17.19 2.54
CA MET A 23 -7.40 -18.00 1.77
C MET A 23 -8.87 -17.67 2.09
N GLU A 24 -9.18 -17.32 3.33
CA GLU A 24 -10.51 -16.83 3.72
C GLU A 24 -10.87 -15.53 2.96
N LEU A 25 -9.94 -14.59 2.87
CA LEU A 25 -10.12 -13.36 2.09
C LEU A 25 -10.32 -13.67 0.59
N VAL A 26 -9.54 -14.59 0.03
CA VAL A 26 -9.67 -15.01 -1.37
C VAL A 26 -11.07 -15.59 -1.66
N GLU A 27 -11.57 -16.43 -0.77
CA GLU A 27 -12.91 -17.01 -0.91
C GLU A 27 -14.03 -15.96 -0.73
N ALA A 28 -13.85 -15.01 0.17
CA ALA A 28 -14.79 -13.90 0.34
C ALA A 28 -14.81 -13.01 -0.92
N ALA A 29 -13.65 -12.69 -1.49
CA ALA A 29 -13.53 -11.86 -2.67
C ALA A 29 -14.18 -12.47 -3.93
N LYS A 30 -14.27 -13.80 -4.04
CA LYS A 30 -14.98 -14.49 -5.15
C LYS A 30 -16.47 -14.18 -5.18
N LYS A 31 -17.06 -13.80 -4.05
CA LYS A 31 -18.49 -13.46 -3.93
C LYS A 31 -18.79 -12.03 -4.39
N VAL A 32 -17.77 -11.22 -4.58
CA VAL A 32 -17.89 -9.82 -4.99
C VAL A 32 -17.41 -9.68 -6.43
N THR A 33 -18.23 -9.04 -7.29
CA THR A 33 -17.85 -8.85 -8.69
C THR A 33 -16.65 -7.91 -8.84
N ALA A 34 -15.86 -8.07 -9.90
CA ALA A 34 -14.73 -7.19 -10.21
C ALA A 34 -15.16 -5.72 -10.33
N VAL A 35 -16.38 -5.47 -10.85
CA VAL A 35 -16.94 -4.11 -10.94
C VAL A 35 -17.18 -3.49 -9.57
N GLN A 36 -17.79 -4.24 -8.65
CA GLN A 36 -18.04 -3.78 -7.28
C GLN A 36 -16.73 -3.48 -6.55
N ARG A 37 -15.71 -4.31 -6.76
CA ARG A 37 -14.37 -4.09 -6.18
C ARG A 37 -13.68 -2.84 -6.77
N ALA A 38 -13.80 -2.62 -8.06
CA ALA A 38 -13.22 -1.47 -8.74
C ALA A 38 -13.87 -0.14 -8.36
N GLN A 39 -15.16 -0.14 -8.01
CA GLN A 39 -15.90 1.07 -7.59
C GLN A 39 -15.43 1.63 -6.26
N GLY A 40 -14.74 0.84 -5.42
CA GLY A 40 -14.08 1.33 -4.22
C GLY A 40 -14.99 1.81 -3.09
N ASP A 41 -16.30 1.65 -3.24
CA ASP A 41 -17.33 2.23 -2.37
C ASP A 41 -17.69 1.29 -1.20
N HIS A 42 -16.85 0.26 -0.96
CA HIS A 42 -17.04 -0.70 0.12
C HIS A 42 -15.86 -0.65 1.10
N GLU A 43 -16.11 -1.12 2.31
CA GLU A 43 -15.06 -1.30 3.30
C GLU A 43 -13.98 -2.26 2.77
N LYS A 44 -12.74 -1.81 2.76
CA LYS A 44 -11.60 -2.56 2.23
C LYS A 44 -11.13 -3.61 3.22
N HIS A 45 -10.96 -4.85 2.74
CA HIS A 45 -10.43 -5.94 3.55
C HIS A 45 -9.12 -6.44 2.95
N GLY A 46 -8.25 -6.90 3.83
CA GLY A 46 -6.96 -7.45 3.45
C GLY A 46 -6.41 -8.44 4.45
N ALA A 47 -5.38 -9.15 4.00
CA ALA A 47 -4.62 -10.04 4.86
C ALA A 47 -3.13 -9.92 4.56
N PHE A 48 -2.32 -9.96 5.60
CA PHE A 48 -0.86 -9.98 5.48
C PHE A 48 -0.39 -11.37 5.05
N THR A 49 0.56 -11.43 4.12
CA THR A 49 1.08 -12.71 3.63
C THR A 49 2.28 -13.23 4.43
N GLY A 50 2.74 -12.48 5.43
CA GLY A 50 3.99 -12.80 6.16
C GLY A 50 5.26 -12.54 5.34
N ARG A 51 5.14 -12.03 4.13
CA ARG A 51 6.26 -11.82 3.20
C ARG A 51 6.54 -10.34 2.98
N TYR A 52 7.78 -10.08 2.59
CA TYR A 52 8.27 -8.75 2.25
C TYR A 52 8.96 -8.79 0.89
N VAL A 53 8.91 -7.69 0.18
CA VAL A 53 9.72 -7.43 -1.01
C VAL A 53 10.66 -6.27 -0.74
N VAL A 54 11.77 -6.22 -1.46
CA VAL A 54 12.72 -5.11 -1.36
C VAL A 54 12.38 -4.09 -2.44
N ASN A 55 12.16 -2.84 -2.03
CA ASN A 55 12.03 -1.74 -2.97
C ASN A 55 13.40 -1.48 -3.62
N PRO A 56 13.55 -1.65 -4.95
CA PRO A 56 14.84 -1.51 -5.61
C PRO A 56 15.38 -0.07 -5.61
N ILE A 57 14.53 0.91 -5.34
CA ILE A 57 14.93 2.33 -5.37
C ILE A 57 15.66 2.72 -4.08
N ASN A 58 15.15 2.30 -2.93
CA ASN A 58 15.68 2.72 -1.62
C ASN A 58 16.18 1.55 -0.76
N GLY A 59 16.00 0.30 -1.19
CA GLY A 59 16.43 -0.90 -0.48
C GLY A 59 15.54 -1.29 0.73
N GLU A 60 14.44 -0.58 0.98
CA GLU A 60 13.55 -0.86 2.09
C GLU A 60 12.72 -2.11 1.87
N LYS A 61 12.45 -2.82 2.95
CA LYS A 61 11.52 -3.95 2.95
C LYS A 61 10.08 -3.45 3.04
N VAL A 62 9.28 -3.83 2.05
CA VAL A 62 7.87 -3.48 1.95
C VAL A 62 7.01 -4.72 2.19
N PRO A 63 6.02 -4.69 3.11
CA PRO A 63 5.18 -5.84 3.38
C PRO A 63 4.27 -6.17 2.21
N VAL A 64 4.06 -7.46 1.96
CA VAL A 64 3.17 -7.96 0.91
C VAL A 64 1.82 -8.29 1.54
N TRP A 65 0.79 -7.58 1.10
CA TRP A 65 -0.59 -7.78 1.51
C TRP A 65 -1.45 -8.22 0.32
N VAL A 66 -2.49 -8.98 0.58
CA VAL A 66 -3.59 -9.17 -0.36
C VAL A 66 -4.74 -8.25 0.03
N GLY A 67 -5.37 -7.61 -0.95
CA GLY A 67 -6.49 -6.68 -0.72
C GLY A 67 -7.64 -6.96 -1.67
N ASP A 68 -8.87 -6.95 -1.14
CA ASP A 68 -10.09 -7.26 -1.90
C ASP A 68 -10.46 -6.18 -2.94
N TYR A 69 -9.90 -4.97 -2.82
CA TYR A 69 -10.09 -3.87 -3.77
C TYR A 69 -9.07 -3.85 -4.92
N ILE A 70 -8.06 -4.73 -4.86
CA ILE A 70 -7.06 -4.88 -5.93
C ILE A 70 -7.62 -5.80 -7.02
N VAL A 71 -7.52 -5.39 -8.28
CA VAL A 71 -8.05 -6.12 -9.44
C VAL A 71 -6.92 -6.72 -10.26
N ALA A 72 -7.02 -8.00 -10.59
CA ALA A 72 -5.98 -8.74 -11.33
C ALA A 72 -5.86 -8.34 -12.81
N ASP A 73 -6.88 -7.69 -13.37
CA ASP A 73 -6.93 -7.33 -14.80
C ASP A 73 -5.90 -6.25 -15.19
N TYR A 74 -5.24 -5.63 -14.21
CA TYR A 74 -4.16 -4.69 -14.42
C TYR A 74 -2.80 -5.38 -14.27
N GLY A 75 -2.20 -5.76 -15.40
CA GLY A 75 -0.86 -6.33 -15.45
C GLY A 75 -0.74 -7.68 -14.76
N THR A 76 0.10 -7.78 -13.75
CA THR A 76 0.39 -9.04 -13.04
C THR A 76 -0.55 -9.32 -11.86
N GLY A 77 -1.49 -8.43 -11.56
CA GLY A 77 -2.27 -8.45 -10.32
C GLY A 77 -1.46 -8.13 -9.07
N ALA A 78 -0.25 -7.60 -9.25
CA ALA A 78 0.60 -7.06 -8.20
C ALA A 78 0.78 -5.57 -8.43
N VAL A 79 0.47 -4.76 -7.43
CA VAL A 79 0.58 -3.30 -7.50
C VAL A 79 1.40 -2.78 -6.32
N MET A 80 2.13 -1.69 -6.54
CA MET A 80 2.72 -0.92 -5.46
C MET A 80 1.63 -0.02 -4.89
N ALA A 81 1.26 -0.21 -3.64
CA ALA A 81 0.35 0.68 -2.94
C ALA A 81 1.04 2.00 -2.61
N VAL A 82 0.30 3.10 -2.74
CA VAL A 82 0.79 4.45 -2.47
C VAL A 82 -0.19 5.18 -1.53
N PRO A 83 -0.23 4.81 -0.25
CA PRO A 83 -1.22 5.34 0.71
C PRO A 83 -1.22 6.86 0.84
N CYS A 84 -0.09 7.52 0.59
CA CYS A 84 -0.03 8.97 0.68
C CYS A 84 -0.75 9.69 -0.47
N GLY A 85 -0.95 9.04 -1.62
CA GLY A 85 -1.50 9.67 -2.84
C GLY A 85 -2.69 8.96 -3.46
N ASP A 86 -3.05 7.77 -3.02
CA ASP A 86 -4.24 7.04 -3.45
C ASP A 86 -5.19 6.85 -2.27
N GLN A 87 -6.43 7.33 -2.41
CA GLN A 87 -7.41 7.31 -1.32
C GLN A 87 -7.79 5.89 -0.88
N ARG A 88 -7.85 4.92 -1.79
CA ARG A 88 -8.18 3.53 -1.46
C ARG A 88 -7.05 2.87 -0.66
N ASP A 89 -5.81 3.12 -1.06
CA ASP A 89 -4.63 2.65 -0.33
C ASP A 89 -4.50 3.35 1.02
N PHE A 90 -4.86 4.64 1.10
CA PHE A 90 -4.90 5.41 2.34
C PHE A 90 -5.87 4.79 3.35
N GLU A 91 -7.12 4.55 2.94
CA GLU A 91 -8.15 3.93 3.80
C GLU A 91 -7.74 2.54 4.27
N PHE A 92 -7.13 1.76 3.36
CA PHE A 92 -6.56 0.45 3.70
C PHE A 92 -5.45 0.57 4.74
N ALA A 93 -4.50 1.47 4.54
CA ALA A 93 -3.38 1.69 5.45
C ALA A 93 -3.85 2.14 6.84
N ARG A 94 -4.85 3.04 6.90
CA ARG A 94 -5.46 3.48 8.16
C ARG A 94 -6.15 2.33 8.89
N LYS A 95 -6.89 1.49 8.17
CA LYS A 95 -7.59 0.34 8.76
C LYS A 95 -6.66 -0.68 9.38
N TYR A 96 -5.51 -0.92 8.76
CA TYR A 96 -4.55 -1.94 9.20
C TYR A 96 -3.33 -1.38 9.92
N ASP A 97 -3.38 -0.11 10.33
CA ASP A 97 -2.30 0.58 11.03
C ASP A 97 -0.95 0.48 10.31
N LEU A 98 -1.00 0.62 8.98
CA LEU A 98 0.18 0.61 8.13
C LEU A 98 0.76 2.03 8.00
N PRO A 99 2.09 2.16 7.83
CA PRO A 99 2.71 3.47 7.66
C PRO A 99 2.21 4.19 6.40
N ILE A 100 1.87 5.47 6.54
CA ILE A 100 1.56 6.37 5.43
C ILE A 100 2.71 7.35 5.30
N ILE A 101 3.59 7.08 4.35
CA ILE A 101 4.81 7.83 4.17
C ILE A 101 4.61 8.81 3.01
N PRO A 102 4.69 10.13 3.24
CA PRO A 102 4.54 11.09 2.19
C PRO A 102 5.69 10.99 1.18
N ILE A 103 5.36 10.96 -0.10
CA ILE A 103 6.34 10.95 -1.20
C ILE A 103 6.24 12.20 -2.07
N ILE A 104 5.12 12.92 -1.98
CA ILE A 104 4.90 14.22 -2.60
C ILE A 104 4.34 15.15 -1.53
N LEU A 105 4.87 16.37 -1.45
CA LEU A 105 4.41 17.38 -0.51
C LEU A 105 4.72 18.78 -1.08
N SER A 106 3.83 19.75 -0.85
CA SER A 106 4.13 21.15 -1.17
C SER A 106 5.26 21.66 -0.27
N GLU A 107 6.16 22.47 -0.82
CA GLU A 107 7.22 23.13 -0.03
C GLU A 107 6.64 24.11 1.00
N ASP A 108 5.44 24.64 0.74
CA ASP A 108 4.71 25.52 1.64
C ASP A 108 3.88 24.77 2.69
N ASP A 109 3.85 23.43 2.63
CA ASP A 109 3.10 22.63 3.60
C ASP A 109 3.77 22.72 4.98
N PRO A 110 3.00 23.01 6.04
CA PRO A 110 3.55 23.08 7.41
C PRO A 110 4.25 21.80 7.89
N LEU A 111 3.93 20.65 7.28
CA LEU A 111 4.59 19.39 7.58
C LEU A 111 5.95 19.24 6.87
N TYR A 112 6.19 19.98 5.80
CA TYR A 112 7.40 19.84 4.98
C TYR A 112 8.71 19.91 5.81
N PRO A 113 8.90 20.90 6.71
CA PRO A 113 10.09 20.96 7.55
C PRO A 113 10.12 19.90 8.66
N GLN A 114 8.95 19.37 9.06
CA GLN A 114 8.84 18.41 10.16
C GLN A 114 9.06 16.96 9.70
N LEU A 115 8.99 16.72 8.39
CA LEU A 115 9.13 15.38 7.81
C LEU A 115 10.58 14.96 7.62
N LYS A 116 11.54 15.83 7.89
CA LYS A 116 12.96 15.55 7.73
C LYS A 116 13.63 15.39 9.09
N ASP A 117 14.32 14.27 9.29
CA ASP A 117 15.27 14.15 10.41
C ASP A 117 16.51 15.03 10.17
N GLU A 118 17.44 15.06 11.13
CA GLU A 118 18.69 15.80 11.00
C GLU A 118 19.56 15.35 9.80
N GLN A 119 19.29 14.15 9.26
CA GLN A 119 19.92 13.61 8.07
C GLN A 119 19.09 13.84 6.79
N GLY A 120 17.97 14.59 6.87
CA GLY A 120 17.07 14.86 5.77
C GLY A 120 16.18 13.70 5.35
N ARG A 121 16.04 12.65 6.18
CA ARG A 121 15.16 11.51 5.93
C ARG A 121 13.80 11.78 6.52
N VAL A 122 12.75 11.40 5.82
CA VAL A 122 11.40 11.43 6.38
C VAL A 122 11.19 10.20 7.25
N VAL A 123 10.94 10.42 8.52
CA VAL A 123 10.83 9.37 9.53
C VAL A 123 9.42 9.20 10.08
N THR A 124 8.44 9.94 9.56
CA THR A 124 7.13 10.05 10.22
C THR A 124 6.02 9.51 9.33
N THR A 125 5.21 8.64 9.90
CA THR A 125 3.87 8.35 9.40
C THR A 125 3.00 9.57 9.63
N VAL A 126 2.35 10.05 8.57
CA VAL A 126 1.46 11.21 8.68
C VAL A 126 0.07 10.79 9.14
N ASP A 127 -0.53 11.62 9.99
CA ASP A 127 -1.91 11.47 10.43
C ASP A 127 -2.82 12.44 9.65
N TRP A 128 -2.88 12.22 8.35
CA TRP A 128 -3.74 13.00 7.46
C TRP A 128 -5.19 12.52 7.54
N PRO A 129 -6.18 13.39 7.27
CA PRO A 129 -7.59 12.99 7.18
C PRO A 129 -7.90 12.20 5.91
N GLU A 130 -7.14 12.42 4.84
CA GLU A 130 -7.29 11.81 3.52
C GLU A 130 -5.95 11.78 2.78
N ALA A 131 -5.91 11.06 1.64
CA ALA A 131 -4.73 11.03 0.79
C ALA A 131 -4.40 12.41 0.21
N TYR A 132 -3.12 12.70 0.02
CA TYR A 132 -2.64 13.97 -0.52
C TYR A 132 -2.83 14.01 -2.03
N ALA A 133 -3.71 14.88 -2.50
CA ALA A 133 -4.07 15.01 -3.92
C ALA A 133 -3.54 16.31 -4.58
N ALA A 134 -2.80 17.14 -3.85
CA ALA A 134 -2.26 18.39 -4.38
C ALA A 134 -0.91 18.19 -5.11
N GLU A 135 -0.51 19.21 -5.85
CA GLU A 135 0.82 19.27 -6.46
C GLU A 135 1.90 19.49 -5.41
N GLY A 136 3.12 19.03 -5.68
CA GLY A 136 4.24 19.20 -4.76
C GLY A 136 5.55 18.66 -5.33
N VAL A 137 6.56 18.68 -4.48
CA VAL A 137 7.88 18.11 -4.79
C VAL A 137 8.03 16.73 -4.18
N LEU A 138 8.86 15.90 -4.77
CA LEU A 138 9.19 14.59 -4.23
C LEU A 138 10.03 14.73 -2.96
N VAL A 139 9.56 14.16 -1.85
CA VAL A 139 10.21 14.32 -0.53
C VAL A 139 10.96 13.09 -0.04
N GLN A 140 10.75 11.90 -0.64
CA GLN A 140 11.34 10.63 -0.20
C GLN A 140 11.74 9.67 -1.33
N SER A 141 12.20 10.17 -2.43
CA SER A 141 12.49 9.35 -3.62
C SER A 141 13.86 8.64 -3.59
N GLY A 142 14.50 8.52 -2.43
CA GLY A 142 15.86 8.00 -2.30
C GLY A 142 16.92 9.02 -2.73
N PRO A 143 18.21 8.65 -2.77
CA PRO A 143 19.24 9.56 -3.20
C PRO A 143 18.97 9.94 -4.66
N THR A 144 18.61 11.20 -4.88
CA THR A 144 18.60 11.80 -6.21
C THR A 144 20.02 11.65 -6.75
N ARG A 145 20.24 10.69 -7.60
CA ARG A 145 21.47 10.68 -8.40
C ARG A 145 21.33 11.83 -9.38
N ALA A 146 22.03 12.91 -9.09
CA ALA A 146 22.30 13.96 -10.05
C ALA A 146 23.03 13.36 -11.26
#